data_d06e08afa7d2704afa55909fbfbe5760
#
_entry.id   d06e08afa7d2704afa55909fbfbe5760
#
_cell.length_a   1.000
_cell.length_b   1.000
_cell.length_c   1.000
_cell.angle_alpha   90.00
_cell.angle_beta   90.00
_cell.angle_gamma   90.00
#
_symmetry.space_group_name_H-M   'P 1'
#
loop_
_entity.id
_entity.type
_entity.pdbx_description
1 polymer ?
#
loop_
_entity_poly.entity_id
_entity_poly.type
_entity_poly.pdbx_seq_one_letter_code
_entity_poly.pdbx_strand_id
1 'polypeptide(L)'
;MNRYVIETKQITKTYNPRSPFIALDHVDLHVSEGCIYGLIGDNGAGKSTLLKLLAGHIFPTNGELCLFGETEEKALCNIRKNIGCLIEYPCFVPGMTVEQTLHYYAIQKGVPDNKKIGEAIQLTGLSEKQHAKCKTLSLGQKQRLG
;
A
#
# COMPACT_ATOMS: atom_id res chain seq x y z
N MET A 1 -17.77 18.84 -9.84
CA MET A 1 -16.70 18.11 -10.60
C MET A 1 -16.27 16.94 -9.75
N ASN A 2 -16.34 15.72 -10.29
CA ASN A 2 -15.78 14.58 -9.59
C ASN A 2 -14.26 14.77 -9.48
N ARG A 3 -13.74 14.82 -8.26
CA ARG A 3 -12.30 14.90 -8.02
C ARG A 3 -11.76 13.48 -8.02
N TYR A 4 -10.87 13.18 -8.95
CA TYR A 4 -10.15 11.93 -8.95
C TYR A 4 -8.99 12.02 -7.94
N VAL A 5 -8.85 10.99 -7.12
CA VAL A 5 -7.75 10.86 -6.14
C VAL A 5 -6.62 9.99 -6.68
N ILE A 6 -6.92 9.14 -7.65
CA ILE A 6 -5.94 8.37 -8.42
C ILE A 6 -6.27 8.48 -9.89
N GLU A 7 -5.30 8.87 -10.69
CA GLU A 7 -5.37 8.82 -12.14
C GLU A 7 -4.10 8.18 -12.69
N THR A 8 -4.24 7.35 -13.70
CA THR A 8 -3.11 6.89 -14.49
C THR A 8 -3.37 7.16 -15.96
N LYS A 9 -2.33 7.58 -16.68
CA LYS A 9 -2.38 7.82 -18.11
C LYS A 9 -1.35 6.96 -18.80
N GLN A 10 -1.82 5.99 -19.58
CA GLN A 10 -1.02 5.06 -20.39
C GLN A 10 0.11 4.40 -19.57
N ILE A 11 -0.19 4.05 -18.31
CA ILE A 11 0.80 3.43 -17.43
C ILE A 11 1.22 2.08 -18.00
N THR A 12 2.52 1.96 -18.22
CA THR A 12 3.16 0.73 -18.68
C THR A 12 4.22 0.30 -17.71
N LYS A 13 4.27 -0.99 -17.38
CA LYS A 13 5.33 -1.60 -16.60
C LYS A 13 5.88 -2.84 -17.28
N THR A 14 7.14 -2.75 -17.66
CA THR A 14 7.90 -3.87 -18.23
C THR A 14 8.98 -4.30 -17.25
N TYR A 15 9.06 -5.60 -17.00
CA TYR A 15 10.15 -6.22 -16.27
C TYR A 15 11.14 -6.84 -17.25
N ASN A 16 12.42 -6.82 -16.91
CA ASN A 16 13.49 -7.40 -17.68
C ASN A 16 13.60 -6.87 -19.13
N PRO A 17 14.48 -5.86 -19.39
CA PRO A 17 14.67 -5.29 -20.73
C PRO A 17 15.15 -6.29 -21.79
N ARG A 18 15.82 -7.39 -21.38
CA ARG A 18 16.36 -8.41 -22.31
C ARG A 18 15.33 -9.47 -22.72
N SER A 19 14.30 -9.67 -21.92
CA SER A 19 13.18 -10.55 -22.21
C SER A 19 11.93 -9.87 -21.66
N PRO A 20 11.35 -8.91 -22.39
CA PRO A 20 10.36 -8.01 -21.87
C PRO A 20 9.07 -8.74 -21.50
N PHE A 21 8.79 -8.79 -20.20
CA PHE A 21 7.48 -9.17 -19.66
C PHE A 21 6.71 -7.91 -19.36
N ILE A 22 5.65 -7.63 -20.11
CA ILE A 22 4.77 -6.49 -19.93
C ILE A 22 3.74 -6.87 -18.86
N ALA A 23 3.89 -6.28 -17.67
CA ALA A 23 3.01 -6.51 -16.55
C ALA A 23 1.82 -5.54 -16.51
N LEU A 24 2.00 -4.33 -17.06
CA LEU A 24 0.95 -3.34 -17.30
C LEU A 24 1.17 -2.79 -18.70
N ASP A 25 0.11 -2.74 -19.49
CA ASP A 25 0.15 -2.27 -20.88
C ASP A 25 -0.84 -1.13 -21.08
N HIS A 26 -0.34 0.10 -21.14
CA HIS A 26 -1.08 1.34 -21.41
C HIS A 26 -2.36 1.49 -20.55
N VAL A 27 -2.25 1.27 -19.24
CA VAL A 27 -3.40 1.26 -18.32
C VAL A 27 -3.82 2.67 -17.97
N ASP A 28 -5.07 3.00 -18.26
CA ASP A 28 -5.76 4.22 -17.83
C ASP A 28 -6.72 3.88 -16.67
N LEU A 29 -6.62 4.61 -15.56
CA LEU A 29 -7.41 4.41 -14.36
C LEU A 29 -7.87 5.76 -13.80
N HIS A 30 -9.12 5.81 -13.35
CA HIS A 30 -9.68 6.97 -12.67
C HIS A 30 -10.45 6.51 -11.43
N VAL A 31 -9.98 6.92 -10.25
CA VAL A 31 -10.62 6.60 -8.97
C VAL A 31 -11.11 7.88 -8.34
N SER A 32 -12.40 7.98 -8.10
CA SER A 32 -13.03 9.16 -7.49
C SER A 32 -12.81 9.17 -5.98
N GLU A 33 -12.79 10.37 -5.41
CA GLU A 33 -12.77 10.55 -3.95
C GLU A 33 -13.99 9.90 -3.29
N GLY A 34 -13.79 9.26 -2.13
CA GLY A 34 -14.86 8.68 -1.30
C GLY A 34 -15.49 7.41 -1.86
N CYS A 35 -14.95 6.81 -2.92
CA CYS A 35 -15.48 5.56 -3.47
C CYS A 35 -14.71 4.32 -2.98
N ILE A 36 -15.37 3.16 -3.06
CA ILE A 36 -14.73 1.85 -3.01
C ILE A 36 -14.54 1.39 -4.45
N TYR A 37 -13.30 1.24 -4.88
CA TYR A 37 -12.96 0.84 -6.25
C TYR A 37 -12.50 -0.60 -6.30
N GLY A 38 -13.20 -1.45 -7.07
CA GLY A 38 -12.87 -2.87 -7.25
C GLY A 38 -11.97 -3.09 -8.48
N LEU A 39 -10.78 -3.67 -8.26
CA LEU A 39 -9.88 -4.10 -9.34
C LEU A 39 -10.01 -5.60 -9.56
N ILE A 40 -10.66 -6.00 -10.66
CA ILE A 40 -10.99 -7.39 -10.98
C ILE A 40 -10.20 -7.82 -12.23
N GLY A 41 -9.80 -9.09 -12.27
CA GLY A 41 -9.07 -9.68 -13.39
C GLY A 41 -8.41 -11.00 -13.00
N ASP A 42 -7.92 -11.74 -13.99
CA ASP A 42 -7.27 -13.05 -13.81
C ASP A 42 -5.97 -12.96 -12.99
N ASN A 43 -5.49 -14.11 -12.54
CA ASN A 43 -4.16 -14.21 -11.94
C ASN A 43 -3.11 -13.88 -13.00
N GLY A 44 -2.19 -12.98 -12.66
CA GLY A 44 -1.19 -12.47 -13.61
C GLY A 44 -1.62 -11.24 -14.42
N ALA A 45 -2.87 -10.76 -14.32
CA ALA A 45 -3.36 -9.58 -15.05
C ALA A 45 -2.73 -8.24 -14.61
N GLY A 46 -1.71 -8.24 -13.76
CA GLY A 46 -1.00 -7.02 -13.35
C GLY A 46 -1.59 -6.28 -12.14
N LYS A 47 -2.66 -6.78 -11.50
CA LYS A 47 -3.32 -6.12 -10.36
C LYS A 47 -2.34 -5.74 -9.23
N SER A 48 -1.55 -6.71 -8.74
CA SER A 48 -0.55 -6.45 -7.70
C SER A 48 0.56 -5.50 -8.17
N THR A 49 0.91 -5.56 -9.47
CA THR A 49 1.87 -4.63 -10.07
C THR A 49 1.35 -3.19 -10.04
N LEU A 50 0.08 -2.99 -10.42
CA LEU A 50 -0.57 -1.69 -10.36
C LEU A 50 -0.61 -1.16 -8.91
N LEU A 51 -1.05 -1.97 -7.95
CA LEU A 51 -1.07 -1.58 -6.53
C LEU A 51 0.33 -1.22 -6.00
N LYS A 52 1.37 -2.02 -6.34
CA LYS A 52 2.77 -1.72 -5.97
C LYS A 52 3.26 -0.39 -6.58
N LEU A 53 2.81 -0.06 -7.78
CA LEU A 53 3.13 1.19 -8.46
C LEU A 53 2.44 2.38 -7.77
N LEU A 54 1.16 2.28 -7.47
CA LEU A 54 0.41 3.31 -6.73
C LEU A 54 1.03 3.57 -5.36
N ALA A 55 1.41 2.50 -4.64
CA ALA A 55 2.08 2.58 -3.34
C ALA A 55 3.53 3.11 -3.40
N GLY A 56 4.13 3.21 -4.59
CA GLY A 56 5.51 3.67 -4.77
C GLY A 56 6.57 2.62 -4.46
N HIS A 57 6.20 1.33 -4.41
CA HIS A 57 7.17 0.24 -4.27
C HIS A 57 7.93 -0.03 -5.56
N ILE A 58 7.37 0.33 -6.70
CA ILE A 58 7.98 0.24 -8.02
C ILE A 58 7.60 1.49 -8.84
N PHE A 59 8.39 1.79 -9.86
CA PHE A 59 8.13 2.90 -10.78
C PHE A 59 7.61 2.38 -12.12
N PRO A 60 6.77 3.17 -12.83
CA PRO A 60 6.34 2.84 -14.17
C PRO A 60 7.55 2.84 -15.13
N THR A 61 7.44 2.10 -16.23
CA THR A 61 8.40 2.19 -17.34
C THR A 61 8.04 3.37 -18.24
N ASN A 62 6.74 3.57 -18.49
CA ASN A 62 6.18 4.70 -19.23
C ASN A 62 4.81 5.09 -18.65
N GLY A 63 4.30 6.24 -19.09
CA GLY A 63 3.03 6.79 -18.66
C GLY A 63 3.15 7.69 -17.43
N GLU A 64 2.02 8.20 -16.98
CA GLU A 64 1.95 9.18 -15.89
C GLU A 64 1.05 8.69 -14.76
N LEU A 65 1.50 8.85 -13.52
CA LEU A 65 0.71 8.64 -12.31
C LEU A 65 0.39 9.99 -11.69
N CYS A 66 -0.88 10.20 -11.38
CA CYS A 66 -1.36 11.34 -10.62
C CYS A 66 -2.06 10.86 -9.35
N LEU A 67 -1.64 11.35 -8.19
CA LEU A 67 -2.29 11.13 -6.90
C LEU A 67 -2.72 12.47 -6.34
N PHE A 68 -4.01 12.60 -6.03
CA PHE A 68 -4.61 13.83 -5.48
C PHE A 68 -4.29 15.10 -6.30
N GLY A 69 -4.14 14.96 -7.63
CA GLY A 69 -3.83 16.05 -8.56
C GLY A 69 -2.33 16.33 -8.76
N GLU A 70 -1.44 15.58 -8.09
CA GLU A 70 0.00 15.76 -8.18
C GLU A 70 0.66 14.65 -8.99
N THR A 71 1.62 15.01 -9.83
CA THR A 71 2.37 14.09 -10.71
C THR A 71 3.87 14.08 -10.42
N GLU A 72 4.38 15.11 -9.75
CA GLU A 72 5.80 15.21 -9.43
C GLU A 72 6.19 14.18 -8.37
N GLU A 73 7.25 13.41 -8.60
CA GLU A 73 7.68 12.30 -7.73
C GLU A 73 7.90 12.75 -6.27
N LYS A 74 8.44 13.95 -6.05
CA LYS A 74 8.64 14.50 -4.71
C LYS A 74 7.32 14.76 -3.97
N ALA A 75 6.32 15.26 -4.68
CA ALA A 75 4.96 15.44 -4.15
C ALA A 75 4.29 14.08 -3.90
N LEU A 76 4.40 13.13 -4.84
CA LEU A 76 3.90 11.77 -4.70
C LEU A 76 4.49 11.06 -3.47
N CYS A 77 5.79 11.20 -3.20
CA CYS A 77 6.43 10.67 -1.99
C CYS A 77 5.79 11.21 -0.70
N ASN A 78 5.46 12.49 -0.66
CA ASN A 78 4.81 13.09 0.51
C ASN A 78 3.36 12.62 0.67
N ILE A 79 2.61 12.52 -0.43
CA ILE A 79 1.24 12.00 -0.44
C ILE A 79 1.19 10.55 0.07
N ARG A 80 2.13 9.71 -0.40
CA ARG A 80 2.20 8.30 -0.02
C ARG A 80 2.43 8.06 1.48
N LYS A 81 2.96 9.05 2.23
CA LYS A 81 3.04 8.97 3.69
C LYS A 81 1.66 8.86 4.36
N ASN A 82 0.62 9.39 3.71
CA ASN A 82 -0.76 9.39 4.21
C ASN A 82 -1.59 8.25 3.59
N ILE A 83 -1.00 7.39 2.75
CA ILE A 83 -1.68 6.24 2.15
C ILE A 83 -1.34 4.99 2.94
N GLY A 84 -2.35 4.29 3.46
CA GLY A 84 -2.22 2.93 3.95
C GLY A 84 -2.23 1.95 2.77
N CYS A 85 -1.35 0.97 2.78
CA CYS A 85 -1.24 -0.01 1.71
C CYS A 85 -0.98 -1.41 2.26
N LEU A 86 -1.86 -2.36 1.93
CA LEU A 86 -1.66 -3.78 2.20
C LEU A 86 -1.71 -4.53 0.88
N ILE A 87 -0.56 -5.01 0.41
CA ILE A 87 -0.44 -5.77 -0.84
C ILE A 87 -0.04 -7.21 -0.50
N GLU A 88 -0.88 -8.16 -0.93
CA GLU A 88 -0.69 -9.59 -0.69
C GLU A 88 -0.75 -9.93 0.81
N TYR A 89 0.35 -10.44 1.40
CA TYR A 89 0.41 -10.82 2.80
C TYR A 89 1.30 -9.87 3.60
N PRO A 90 0.86 -9.44 4.78
CA PRO A 90 1.71 -8.63 5.64
C PRO A 90 2.88 -9.46 6.16
N CYS A 91 4.09 -8.94 5.95
CA CYS A 91 5.33 -9.53 6.45
C CYS A 91 5.80 -8.76 7.68
N PHE A 92 5.82 -9.43 8.83
CA PHE A 92 6.31 -8.87 10.08
C PHE A 92 7.58 -9.60 10.55
N VAL A 93 8.38 -8.91 11.34
CA VAL A 93 9.48 -9.57 12.05
C VAL A 93 8.90 -10.56 13.07
N PRO A 94 9.12 -11.88 12.93
CA PRO A 94 8.39 -12.89 13.70
C PRO A 94 8.56 -12.78 15.22
N GLY A 95 9.70 -12.25 15.67
CA GLY A 95 10.06 -12.08 17.07
C GLY A 95 9.50 -10.83 17.73
N MET A 96 9.06 -9.84 16.95
CA MET A 96 8.44 -8.60 17.47
C MET A 96 7.02 -8.87 17.98
N THR A 97 6.63 -8.11 19.00
CA THR A 97 5.23 -8.07 19.44
C THR A 97 4.41 -7.18 18.51
N VAL A 98 3.07 -7.24 18.63
CA VAL A 98 2.14 -6.36 17.91
C VAL A 98 2.52 -4.89 18.15
N GLU A 99 2.69 -4.50 19.41
CA GLU A 99 3.05 -3.14 19.79
C GLU A 99 4.42 -2.72 19.21
N GLN A 100 5.44 -3.56 19.33
CA GLN A 100 6.77 -3.30 18.76
C GLN A 100 6.72 -3.14 17.24
N THR A 101 5.89 -3.90 16.56
CA THR A 101 5.71 -3.82 15.11
C THR A 101 5.07 -2.49 14.70
N LEU A 102 4.04 -2.05 15.41
CA LEU A 102 3.41 -0.75 15.15
C LEU A 102 4.36 0.41 15.47
N HIS A 103 5.13 0.34 16.54
CA HIS A 103 6.20 1.31 16.82
C HIS A 103 7.21 1.40 15.69
N TYR A 104 7.66 0.27 15.17
CA TYR A 104 8.59 0.22 14.06
C TYR A 104 8.03 0.92 12.82
N TYR A 105 6.78 0.63 12.45
CA TYR A 105 6.15 1.29 11.31
C TYR A 105 5.82 2.76 11.55
N ALA A 106 5.44 3.13 12.76
CA ALA A 106 5.22 4.53 13.14
C ALA A 106 6.50 5.38 12.96
N ILE A 107 7.66 4.84 13.34
CA ILE A 107 8.97 5.48 13.12
C ILE A 107 9.24 5.61 11.62
N GLN A 108 9.04 4.55 10.83
CA GLN A 108 9.24 4.58 9.38
C GLN A 108 8.34 5.60 8.67
N LYS A 109 7.11 5.77 9.15
CA LYS A 109 6.14 6.75 8.63
C LYS A 109 6.37 8.17 9.17
N GLY A 110 7.30 8.37 10.12
CA GLY A 110 7.55 9.66 10.75
C GLY A 110 6.46 10.12 11.72
N VAL A 111 5.70 9.19 12.29
CA VAL A 111 4.58 9.44 13.23
C VAL A 111 4.77 8.61 14.51
N PRO A 112 5.88 8.76 15.26
CA PRO A 112 6.16 7.97 16.47
C PRO A 112 5.34 8.49 17.67
N ASP A 113 4.02 8.27 17.66
CA ASP A 113 3.10 8.69 18.72
C ASP A 113 2.49 7.46 19.39
N ASN A 114 2.85 7.23 20.65
CA ASN A 114 2.38 6.11 21.45
C ASN A 114 0.86 6.09 21.62
N LYS A 115 0.21 7.25 21.69
CA LYS A 115 -1.24 7.34 21.79
C LYS A 115 -1.91 6.80 20.53
N LYS A 116 -1.43 7.21 19.35
CA LYS A 116 -1.93 6.71 18.07
C LYS A 116 -1.71 5.21 17.88
N ILE A 117 -0.60 4.67 18.41
CA ILE A 117 -0.32 3.24 18.38
C ILE A 117 -1.34 2.50 19.23
N GLY A 118 -1.64 2.97 20.44
CA GLY A 118 -2.67 2.39 21.31
C GLY A 118 -4.07 2.43 20.66
N GLU A 119 -4.43 3.55 20.04
CA GLU A 119 -5.67 3.70 19.28
C GLU A 119 -5.75 2.71 18.11
N ALA A 120 -4.67 2.53 17.34
CA ALA A 120 -4.60 1.58 16.23
C ALA A 120 -4.77 0.13 16.71
N ILE A 121 -4.14 -0.26 17.82
CA ILE A 121 -4.30 -1.59 18.44
C ILE A 121 -5.77 -1.83 18.81
N GLN A 122 -6.42 -0.82 19.36
CA GLN A 122 -7.81 -0.89 19.78
C GLN A 122 -8.76 -1.00 18.58
N LEU A 123 -8.57 -0.15 17.57
CA LEU A 123 -9.37 -0.14 16.34
C LEU A 123 -9.27 -1.45 15.56
N THR A 124 -8.10 -2.09 15.57
CA THR A 124 -7.89 -3.37 14.88
C THR A 124 -8.32 -4.58 15.70
N GLY A 125 -8.81 -4.39 16.93
CA GLY A 125 -9.25 -5.46 17.83
C GLY A 125 -8.09 -6.38 18.24
N LEU A 126 -6.90 -5.83 18.44
CA LEU A 126 -5.70 -6.55 18.84
C LEU A 126 -5.25 -6.25 20.28
N SER A 127 -6.07 -5.59 21.09
CA SER A 127 -5.74 -5.18 22.47
C SER A 127 -5.26 -6.34 23.33
N GLU A 128 -5.96 -7.47 23.30
CA GLU A 128 -5.56 -8.68 24.06
C GLU A 128 -4.27 -9.35 23.52
N LYS A 129 -3.85 -8.98 22.32
CA LYS A 129 -2.65 -9.51 21.64
C LYS A 129 -1.52 -8.50 21.55
N GLN A 130 -1.64 -7.35 22.22
CA GLN A 130 -0.66 -6.26 22.17
C GLN A 130 0.79 -6.75 22.43
N HIS A 131 0.98 -7.61 23.41
CA HIS A 131 2.28 -8.17 23.78
C HIS A 131 2.56 -9.54 23.14
N ALA A 132 1.65 -10.09 22.32
CA ALA A 132 1.86 -11.34 21.62
C ALA A 132 2.85 -11.16 20.46
N LYS A 133 3.71 -12.14 20.23
CA LYS A 133 4.66 -12.14 19.12
C LYS A 133 3.93 -12.34 17.79
N CYS A 134 4.32 -11.61 16.75
CA CYS A 134 3.69 -11.67 15.42
C CYS A 134 3.64 -13.09 14.83
N LYS A 135 4.61 -13.96 15.16
CA LYS A 135 4.60 -15.35 14.73
C LYS A 135 3.42 -16.16 15.27
N THR A 136 2.84 -15.76 16.42
CA THR A 136 1.73 -16.48 17.07
C THR A 136 0.35 -16.00 16.62
N LEU A 137 0.29 -14.96 15.80
CA LEU A 137 -0.96 -14.41 15.28
C LEU A 137 -1.54 -15.30 14.17
N SER A 138 -2.86 -15.43 14.16
CA SER A 138 -3.58 -16.03 13.03
C SER A 138 -3.44 -15.16 11.77
N LEU A 139 -3.76 -15.72 10.60
CA LEU A 139 -3.72 -14.97 9.34
C LEU A 139 -4.59 -13.71 9.40
N GLY A 140 -5.83 -13.81 9.88
CA GLY A 140 -6.72 -12.66 10.02
C GLY A 140 -6.22 -11.62 11.01
N GLN A 141 -5.55 -12.04 12.13
CA GLN A 141 -4.90 -11.10 13.04
C GLN A 141 -3.71 -10.39 12.39
N LYS A 142 -2.91 -11.11 11.59
CA LYS A 142 -1.83 -10.50 10.80
C LYS A 142 -2.35 -9.49 9.78
N GLN A 143 -3.44 -9.81 9.09
CA GLN A 143 -4.07 -8.88 8.14
C GLN A 143 -4.60 -7.61 8.82
N ARG A 144 -5.14 -7.72 10.04
CA ARG A 144 -5.58 -6.54 10.79
C ARG A 144 -4.42 -5.71 11.35
N LEU A 145 -3.26 -6.31 11.57
CA LEU A 145 -2.06 -5.61 12.02
C LEU A 145 -1.39 -4.83 10.87
N GLY A 146 -1.46 -5.33 9.61
CA GLY A 146 -0.87 -4.70 8.42
C GLY A 146 -1.72 -3.58 7.87
#